data_e341e510b8c4054542e81eb52baf5fd5
#
_entry.id   e341e510b8c4054542e81eb52baf5fd5
#
_cell.length_a   1.000
_cell.length_b   1.000
_cell.length_c   1.000
_cell.angle_alpha   90.00
_cell.angle_beta   90.00
_cell.angle_gamma   90.00
#
_symmetry.space_group_name_H-M   'P 1'
#
loop_
_entity.id
_entity.type
_entity.pdbx_description
1 polymer ?
#
loop_
_entity_poly.entity_id
_entity_poly.type
_entity_poly.pdbx_seq_one_letter_code
_entity_poly.pdbx_strand_id
1 'polypeptide(L)'
;MLERGKMDRDLVEFVVIDQLVPKEHLLRKIDAAVDFTQLYEMVEPLYCEDNGRPSIDPVVLFKMVLIQHLYGLPSLRRTAEEVSANICYRWFLGYTLQEETPHFSTVSYNFRHRFTEETVDRVFAWILDEVAKAGYLSPKAVFIDGTHIKANANTKKQMKEQIPAAARHYTKELMEEVNADREAHGKKPFDDDNDPPVSPKKRKDNTSKKKLARRKKQGFRTVTKSTTDPDCGLFVKGEHKRQFAYEAHTACDKNGFVLETVVTPGNVHDSVAFDEVYGKVTENFPQVEAVVADAAYKTPHICKKVFDDGRVLSTAYKRPQTMKNGHEWWKYVYDEFYNCVICP
;
A
#
# COMPACT_ATOMS: atom_id res chain seq x y z
N MET A 1 -34.58 8.62 -49.39
CA MET A 1 -34.27 10.06 -49.49
C MET A 1 -33.10 10.37 -48.59
N LEU A 2 -32.09 11.09 -49.10
CA LEU A 2 -30.98 11.57 -48.31
C LEU A 2 -31.45 12.88 -47.64
N GLU A 3 -31.63 12.86 -46.29
CA GLU A 3 -31.94 14.06 -45.53
C GLU A 3 -30.66 14.79 -45.17
N ARG A 4 -30.53 16.07 -45.54
CA ARG A 4 -29.40 16.90 -45.13
C ARG A 4 -29.69 17.52 -43.78
N GLY A 5 -28.88 17.21 -42.76
CA GLY A 5 -29.00 17.78 -41.42
C GLY A 5 -28.91 19.31 -41.41
N LYS A 6 -29.68 19.95 -40.57
CA LYS A 6 -29.60 21.39 -40.33
C LYS A 6 -28.35 21.65 -39.48
N MET A 7 -27.44 22.53 -39.97
CA MET A 7 -26.25 22.97 -39.22
C MET A 7 -26.43 24.41 -38.74
N ASP A 8 -27.46 24.68 -37.96
CA ASP A 8 -27.61 25.96 -37.29
C ASP A 8 -26.93 25.92 -35.91
N ARG A 9 -25.74 26.50 -35.81
CA ARG A 9 -24.95 26.55 -34.57
C ARG A 9 -25.20 27.82 -33.77
N ASP A 10 -25.89 28.78 -34.34
CA ASP A 10 -26.15 30.10 -33.79
C ASP A 10 -27.55 30.19 -33.17
N LEU A 11 -28.27 29.06 -33.14
CA LEU A 11 -29.59 28.96 -32.52
C LEU A 11 -29.47 29.18 -30.99
N VAL A 12 -30.18 30.17 -30.49
CA VAL A 12 -30.22 30.45 -29.03
C VAL A 12 -31.23 29.53 -28.39
N GLU A 13 -30.79 28.71 -27.46
CA GLU A 13 -31.62 27.84 -26.62
C GLU A 13 -31.51 28.23 -25.16
N PHE A 14 -32.65 28.30 -24.44
CA PHE A 14 -32.68 28.51 -23.00
C PHE A 14 -32.88 27.16 -22.32
N VAL A 15 -31.84 26.69 -21.67
CA VAL A 15 -31.86 25.39 -20.97
C VAL A 15 -31.25 25.49 -19.59
N VAL A 16 -31.76 24.70 -18.66
CA VAL A 16 -31.16 24.48 -17.35
C VAL A 16 -30.19 23.32 -17.45
N ILE A 17 -28.95 23.47 -16.97
CA ILE A 17 -27.90 22.45 -17.08
C ILE A 17 -28.37 21.10 -16.51
N ASP A 18 -29.19 21.12 -15.48
CA ASP A 18 -29.76 19.90 -14.88
C ASP A 18 -30.61 19.09 -15.89
N GLN A 19 -31.31 19.75 -16.80
CA GLN A 19 -32.13 19.08 -17.80
C GLN A 19 -31.30 18.45 -18.93
N LEU A 20 -30.06 18.90 -19.12
CA LEU A 20 -29.16 18.37 -20.15
C LEU A 20 -28.48 17.07 -19.73
N VAL A 21 -28.44 16.78 -18.42
CA VAL A 21 -27.84 15.56 -17.88
C VAL A 21 -28.89 14.45 -17.82
N PRO A 22 -28.67 13.29 -18.46
CA PRO A 22 -29.62 12.17 -18.41
C PRO A 22 -29.95 11.75 -16.98
N LYS A 23 -31.21 11.45 -16.70
CA LYS A 23 -31.68 11.07 -15.34
C LYS A 23 -30.97 9.83 -14.79
N GLU A 24 -30.64 8.86 -15.64
CA GLU A 24 -29.95 7.61 -15.26
C GLU A 24 -28.43 7.71 -15.30
N HIS A 25 -27.88 8.92 -15.47
CA HIS A 25 -26.44 9.10 -15.55
C HIS A 25 -25.74 8.71 -14.25
N LEU A 26 -24.59 8.00 -14.33
CA LEU A 26 -23.87 7.49 -13.19
C LEU A 26 -23.51 8.58 -12.16
N LEU A 27 -23.08 9.77 -12.61
CA LEU A 27 -22.74 10.88 -11.73
C LEU A 27 -23.93 11.36 -10.89
N ARG A 28 -25.17 11.28 -11.40
CA ARG A 28 -26.36 11.58 -10.58
C ARG A 28 -26.55 10.55 -9.46
N LYS A 29 -26.33 9.28 -9.76
CA LYS A 29 -26.41 8.20 -8.76
C LYS A 29 -25.34 8.38 -7.66
N ILE A 30 -24.16 8.78 -8.06
CA ILE A 30 -23.07 9.06 -7.12
C ILE A 30 -23.38 10.30 -6.28
N ASP A 31 -23.84 11.39 -6.89
CA ASP A 31 -24.16 12.64 -6.18
C ASP A 31 -25.30 12.46 -5.19
N ALA A 32 -26.25 11.58 -5.51
CA ALA A 32 -27.37 11.24 -4.62
C ALA A 32 -26.97 10.26 -3.50
N ALA A 33 -25.95 9.43 -3.71
CA ALA A 33 -25.53 8.40 -2.76
C ALA A 33 -24.45 8.88 -1.77
N VAL A 34 -23.67 9.89 -2.15
CA VAL A 34 -22.50 10.35 -1.38
C VAL A 34 -22.72 11.80 -0.93
N ASP A 35 -22.73 12.03 0.36
CA ASP A 35 -22.77 13.38 0.93
C ASP A 35 -21.37 13.99 0.95
N PHE A 36 -21.00 14.66 -0.13
CA PHE A 36 -19.71 15.33 -0.27
C PHE A 36 -19.46 16.47 0.71
N THR A 37 -20.47 16.94 1.44
CA THR A 37 -20.31 18.05 2.41
C THR A 37 -19.41 17.65 3.57
N GLN A 38 -19.33 16.34 3.89
CA GLN A 38 -18.43 15.82 4.92
C GLN A 38 -16.94 16.07 4.62
N LEU A 39 -16.58 16.28 3.35
CA LEU A 39 -15.21 16.63 2.97
C LEU A 39 -14.79 17.98 3.56
N TYR A 40 -15.71 18.94 3.74
CA TYR A 40 -15.37 20.24 4.32
C TYR A 40 -14.80 20.09 5.73
N GLU A 41 -15.47 19.33 6.59
CA GLU A 41 -15.02 19.09 7.97
C GLU A 41 -13.64 18.42 8.05
N MET A 42 -13.32 17.56 7.06
CA MET A 42 -12.04 16.87 7.01
C MET A 42 -10.88 17.78 6.58
N VAL A 43 -11.14 18.75 5.71
CA VAL A 43 -10.09 19.59 5.11
C VAL A 43 -10.06 21.01 5.64
N GLU A 44 -11.09 21.49 6.36
CA GLU A 44 -11.17 22.83 6.92
C GLU A 44 -9.90 23.24 7.69
N PRO A 45 -9.30 22.38 8.55
CA PRO A 45 -8.08 22.72 9.28
C PRO A 45 -6.86 23.01 8.39
N LEU A 46 -6.91 22.64 7.10
CA LEU A 46 -5.84 22.86 6.12
C LEU A 46 -5.97 24.21 5.40
N TYR A 47 -6.99 24.99 5.71
CA TYR A 47 -7.27 26.29 5.09
C TYR A 47 -7.14 27.41 6.13
N CYS A 48 -6.64 28.57 5.70
CA CYS A 48 -6.61 29.77 6.54
C CYS A 48 -7.95 30.48 6.49
N GLU A 49 -8.47 30.91 7.64
CA GLU A 49 -9.75 31.62 7.75
C GLU A 49 -9.73 33.01 7.10
N ASP A 50 -8.66 33.79 7.33
CA ASP A 50 -8.64 35.22 7.04
C ASP A 50 -7.55 35.69 6.06
N ASN A 51 -6.75 34.80 5.49
CA ASN A 51 -5.62 35.21 4.67
C ASN A 51 -5.49 34.43 3.35
N GLY A 52 -5.29 35.17 2.26
CA GLY A 52 -4.97 34.61 0.96
C GLY A 52 -6.06 34.81 -0.11
N ARG A 53 -5.76 34.36 -1.32
CA ARG A 53 -6.72 34.33 -2.42
C ARG A 53 -7.77 33.22 -2.14
N PRO A 54 -9.08 33.47 -2.43
CA PRO A 54 -10.11 32.46 -2.34
C PRO A 54 -9.67 31.17 -3.03
N SER A 55 -9.74 30.06 -2.31
CA SER A 55 -9.36 28.75 -2.83
C SER A 55 -10.45 28.19 -3.73
N ILE A 56 -10.07 27.27 -4.61
CA ILE A 56 -11.05 26.41 -5.28
C ILE A 56 -11.68 25.51 -4.20
N ASP A 57 -12.96 25.29 -4.31
CA ASP A 57 -13.72 24.40 -3.45
C ASP A 57 -13.06 23.01 -3.37
N PRO A 58 -12.70 22.52 -2.17
CA PRO A 58 -12.10 21.21 -2.00
C PRO A 58 -12.97 20.06 -2.55
N VAL A 59 -14.28 20.14 -2.43
CA VAL A 59 -15.21 19.13 -2.99
C VAL A 59 -15.02 19.02 -4.50
N VAL A 60 -14.86 20.16 -5.20
CA VAL A 60 -14.59 20.16 -6.64
C VAL A 60 -13.27 19.46 -6.95
N LEU A 61 -12.22 19.67 -6.14
CA LEU A 61 -10.92 19.05 -6.35
C LEU A 61 -11.02 17.50 -6.22
N PHE A 62 -11.71 17.01 -5.19
CA PHE A 62 -11.94 15.56 -5.00
C PHE A 62 -12.84 14.99 -6.08
N LYS A 63 -13.92 15.68 -6.46
CA LYS A 63 -14.80 15.25 -7.57
C LYS A 63 -14.06 15.19 -8.92
N MET A 64 -13.10 16.08 -9.18
CA MET A 64 -12.26 16.01 -10.40
C MET A 64 -11.37 14.75 -10.42
N VAL A 65 -10.75 14.39 -9.29
CA VAL A 65 -9.96 13.17 -9.19
C VAL A 65 -10.85 11.93 -9.30
N LEU A 66 -12.04 11.98 -8.71
CA LEU A 66 -13.04 10.91 -8.85
C LEU A 66 -13.44 10.70 -10.31
N ILE A 67 -13.74 11.77 -11.06
CA ILE A 67 -14.02 11.69 -12.50
C ILE A 67 -12.85 11.05 -13.26
N GLN A 68 -11.61 11.45 -12.94
CA GLN A 68 -10.43 10.89 -13.59
C GLN A 68 -10.38 9.38 -13.48
N HIS A 69 -10.54 8.85 -12.26
CA HIS A 69 -10.45 7.42 -12.01
C HIS A 69 -11.68 6.66 -12.50
N LEU A 70 -12.86 7.19 -12.30
CA LEU A 70 -14.13 6.58 -12.69
C LEU A 70 -14.23 6.36 -14.22
N TYR A 71 -13.74 7.31 -14.99
CA TYR A 71 -13.78 7.25 -16.45
C TYR A 71 -12.44 6.86 -17.09
N GLY A 72 -11.45 6.48 -16.28
CA GLY A 72 -10.14 6.01 -16.78
C GLY A 72 -9.38 7.06 -17.57
N LEU A 73 -9.50 8.35 -17.21
CA LEU A 73 -8.81 9.43 -17.89
C LEU A 73 -7.31 9.39 -17.57
N PRO A 74 -6.41 9.50 -18.57
CA PRO A 74 -4.99 9.17 -18.39
C PRO A 74 -4.19 10.20 -17.60
N SER A 75 -4.73 11.39 -17.35
CA SER A 75 -4.04 12.45 -16.60
C SER A 75 -4.99 13.55 -16.14
N LEU A 76 -4.61 14.28 -15.09
CA LEU A 76 -5.34 15.47 -14.62
C LEU A 76 -5.49 16.56 -15.72
N ARG A 77 -4.50 16.70 -16.62
CA ARG A 77 -4.61 17.61 -17.76
C ARG A 77 -5.77 17.20 -18.67
N ARG A 78 -5.83 15.92 -19.04
CA ARG A 78 -6.92 15.41 -19.87
C ARG A 78 -8.26 15.52 -19.14
N THR A 79 -8.27 15.28 -17.84
CA THR A 79 -9.48 15.45 -17.01
C THR A 79 -9.98 16.90 -17.05
N ALA A 80 -9.10 17.89 -16.90
CA ALA A 80 -9.49 19.30 -16.96
C ALA A 80 -10.05 19.68 -18.35
N GLU A 81 -9.45 19.17 -19.44
CA GLU A 81 -9.95 19.35 -20.81
C GLU A 81 -11.35 18.74 -20.98
N GLU A 82 -11.54 17.50 -20.52
CA GLU A 82 -12.84 16.81 -20.57
C GLU A 82 -13.91 17.53 -19.72
N VAL A 83 -13.56 17.94 -18.51
CA VAL A 83 -14.45 18.70 -17.62
C VAL A 83 -14.90 20.01 -18.28
N SER A 84 -14.01 20.70 -19.00
CA SER A 84 -14.37 21.96 -19.66
C SER A 84 -15.39 21.77 -20.80
N ALA A 85 -15.43 20.60 -21.44
CA ALA A 85 -16.25 20.30 -22.60
C ALA A 85 -17.48 19.44 -22.31
N ASN A 86 -17.47 18.66 -21.21
CA ASN A 86 -18.52 17.71 -20.90
C ASN A 86 -19.55 18.28 -19.91
N ILE A 87 -20.80 18.38 -20.34
CA ILE A 87 -21.91 18.92 -19.56
C ILE A 87 -22.16 18.12 -18.28
N CYS A 88 -22.07 16.78 -18.34
CA CYS A 88 -22.30 15.91 -17.17
C CYS A 88 -21.22 16.14 -16.10
N TYR A 89 -19.97 16.36 -16.50
CA TYR A 89 -18.90 16.64 -15.56
C TYR A 89 -19.05 18.03 -14.94
N ARG A 90 -19.38 19.05 -15.75
CA ARG A 90 -19.64 20.41 -15.27
C ARG A 90 -20.79 20.40 -14.25
N TRP A 91 -21.90 19.74 -14.57
CA TRP A 91 -23.04 19.56 -13.66
C TRP A 91 -22.60 18.94 -12.32
N PHE A 92 -21.85 17.85 -12.38
CA PHE A 92 -21.41 17.14 -11.17
C PHE A 92 -20.48 17.96 -10.29
N LEU A 93 -19.70 18.86 -10.89
CA LEU A 93 -18.82 19.79 -10.19
C LEU A 93 -19.52 21.08 -9.74
N GLY A 94 -20.76 21.30 -10.15
CA GLY A 94 -21.51 22.52 -9.83
C GLY A 94 -21.19 23.72 -10.69
N TYR A 95 -20.52 23.55 -11.86
CA TYR A 95 -20.16 24.64 -12.77
C TYR A 95 -21.24 24.90 -13.81
N THR A 96 -21.45 26.19 -14.14
CA THR A 96 -22.30 26.58 -15.27
C THR A 96 -21.63 26.30 -16.60
N LEU A 97 -22.35 26.46 -17.71
CA LEU A 97 -21.81 26.18 -19.06
C LEU A 97 -20.67 27.11 -19.47
N GLN A 98 -20.62 28.35 -18.96
CA GLN A 98 -19.63 29.35 -19.34
C GLN A 98 -18.54 29.58 -18.29
N GLU A 99 -18.71 29.10 -17.09
CA GLU A 99 -17.79 29.30 -15.99
C GLU A 99 -16.46 28.59 -16.24
N GLU A 100 -15.33 29.21 -15.89
CA GLU A 100 -14.02 28.60 -16.03
C GLU A 100 -13.85 27.47 -15.00
N THR A 101 -13.47 26.29 -15.50
CA THR A 101 -13.19 25.11 -14.66
C THR A 101 -11.75 25.12 -14.15
N PRO A 102 -11.46 24.41 -13.04
CA PRO A 102 -10.14 24.42 -12.44
C PRO A 102 -9.04 23.93 -13.40
N HIS A 103 -7.91 24.63 -13.38
CA HIS A 103 -6.74 24.19 -14.12
C HIS A 103 -6.11 22.97 -13.44
N PHE A 104 -5.62 22.00 -14.23
CA PHE A 104 -5.06 20.76 -13.73
C PHE A 104 -3.90 20.93 -12.73
N SER A 105 -3.10 22.01 -12.88
CA SER A 105 -1.98 22.28 -11.97
C SER A 105 -2.46 22.65 -10.58
N THR A 106 -3.63 23.30 -10.45
CA THR A 106 -4.21 23.63 -9.14
C THR A 106 -4.66 22.37 -8.42
N VAL A 107 -5.29 21.44 -9.12
CA VAL A 107 -5.65 20.14 -8.56
C VAL A 107 -4.39 19.41 -8.09
N SER A 108 -3.39 19.28 -8.98
CA SER A 108 -2.13 18.62 -8.66
C SER A 108 -1.39 19.26 -7.48
N TYR A 109 -1.39 20.59 -7.38
CA TYR A 109 -0.75 21.31 -6.28
C TYR A 109 -1.39 20.99 -4.93
N ASN A 110 -2.74 21.01 -4.86
CA ASN A 110 -3.45 20.70 -3.63
C ASN A 110 -3.21 19.28 -3.15
N PHE A 111 -3.25 18.29 -4.05
CA PHE A 111 -2.97 16.88 -3.70
C PHE A 111 -1.50 16.59 -3.37
N ARG A 112 -0.56 17.46 -3.72
CA ARG A 112 0.86 17.29 -3.37
C ARG A 112 1.27 18.05 -2.11
N HIS A 113 0.62 19.17 -1.80
CA HIS A 113 1.12 20.11 -0.80
C HIS A 113 0.12 20.45 0.30
N ARG A 114 -1.18 20.26 0.07
CA ARG A 114 -2.22 20.57 1.05
C ARG A 114 -2.84 19.33 1.65
N PHE A 115 -3.30 18.41 0.83
CA PHE A 115 -3.92 17.17 1.31
C PHE A 115 -2.83 16.17 1.65
N THR A 116 -2.62 15.99 2.96
CA THR A 116 -1.63 15.05 3.51
C THR A 116 -2.14 13.62 3.40
N GLU A 117 -1.24 12.65 3.64
CA GLU A 117 -1.59 11.23 3.73
C GLU A 117 -2.72 10.99 4.75
N GLU A 118 -2.65 11.63 5.92
CA GLU A 118 -3.70 11.56 6.94
C GLU A 118 -5.08 12.02 6.43
N THR A 119 -5.10 13.09 5.60
CA THR A 119 -6.36 13.55 4.98
C THR A 119 -6.93 12.51 4.02
N VAL A 120 -6.07 11.88 3.23
CA VAL A 120 -6.48 10.83 2.29
C VAL A 120 -7.00 9.62 3.05
N ASP A 121 -6.34 9.21 4.12
CA ASP A 121 -6.77 8.09 4.98
C ASP A 121 -8.13 8.37 5.62
N ARG A 122 -8.38 9.60 6.10
CA ARG A 122 -9.68 10.00 6.65
C ARG A 122 -10.79 9.95 5.61
N VAL A 123 -10.53 10.45 4.40
CA VAL A 123 -11.50 10.38 3.28
C VAL A 123 -11.78 8.92 2.90
N PHE A 124 -10.74 8.09 2.86
CA PHE A 124 -10.87 6.67 2.56
C PHE A 124 -11.70 5.95 3.63
N ALA A 125 -11.41 6.17 4.91
CA ALA A 125 -12.16 5.60 6.02
C ALA A 125 -13.64 6.01 5.99
N TRP A 126 -13.93 7.29 5.67
CA TRP A 126 -15.30 7.75 5.49
C TRP A 126 -16.03 7.00 4.36
N ILE A 127 -15.41 6.83 3.19
CA ILE A 127 -16.01 6.08 2.08
C ILE A 127 -16.28 4.63 2.49
N LEU A 128 -15.35 3.99 3.20
CA LEU A 128 -15.55 2.63 3.70
C LEU A 128 -16.70 2.52 4.70
N ASP A 129 -16.87 3.51 5.55
CA ASP A 129 -17.99 3.56 6.50
C ASP A 129 -19.33 3.65 5.76
N GLU A 130 -19.44 4.48 4.71
CA GLU A 130 -20.63 4.54 3.86
C GLU A 130 -20.92 3.20 3.17
N VAL A 131 -19.90 2.52 2.67
CA VAL A 131 -20.02 1.17 2.07
C VAL A 131 -20.45 0.13 3.12
N ALA A 132 -19.95 0.26 4.36
CA ALA A 132 -20.33 -0.61 5.48
C ALA A 132 -21.79 -0.40 5.88
N LYS A 133 -22.23 0.86 6.01
CA LYS A 133 -23.64 1.21 6.29
C LYS A 133 -24.60 0.67 5.23
N ALA A 134 -24.15 0.66 3.97
CA ALA A 134 -24.92 0.06 2.87
C ALA A 134 -24.91 -1.48 2.87
N GLY A 135 -24.16 -2.13 3.78
CA GLY A 135 -24.15 -3.59 3.94
C GLY A 135 -23.29 -4.34 2.92
N TYR A 136 -22.40 -3.66 2.18
CA TYR A 136 -21.58 -4.29 1.14
C TYR A 136 -20.27 -4.86 1.68
N LEU A 137 -19.76 -4.41 2.83
CA LEU A 137 -18.52 -4.92 3.42
C LEU A 137 -18.71 -6.25 4.13
N SER A 138 -17.76 -7.15 3.95
CA SER A 138 -17.72 -8.45 4.61
C SER A 138 -16.29 -8.80 5.07
N PRO A 139 -15.75 -8.08 6.06
CA PRO A 139 -14.33 -8.15 6.44
C PRO A 139 -13.94 -9.36 7.31
N LYS A 140 -14.80 -10.38 7.48
CA LYS A 140 -14.44 -11.59 8.24
C LYS A 140 -13.23 -12.33 7.70
N ALA A 141 -13.06 -12.36 6.37
CA ALA A 141 -11.88 -12.87 5.69
C ALA A 141 -11.25 -11.76 4.86
N VAL A 142 -9.96 -11.51 5.09
CA VAL A 142 -9.19 -10.45 4.42
C VAL A 142 -8.12 -11.07 3.54
N PHE A 143 -8.02 -10.59 2.31
CA PHE A 143 -7.05 -11.02 1.31
C PHE A 143 -5.98 -9.95 1.16
N ILE A 144 -4.73 -10.30 1.46
CA ILE A 144 -3.58 -9.39 1.38
C ILE A 144 -2.70 -9.78 0.21
N ASP A 145 -2.43 -8.82 -0.68
CA ASP A 145 -1.55 -9.00 -1.84
C ASP A 145 -0.78 -7.72 -2.17
N GLY A 146 0.39 -7.88 -2.77
CA GLY A 146 1.28 -6.80 -3.20
C GLY A 146 1.20 -6.54 -4.70
N THR A 147 0.97 -5.30 -5.10
CA THR A 147 0.97 -4.88 -6.50
C THR A 147 2.04 -3.85 -6.78
N HIS A 148 2.94 -4.13 -7.74
CA HIS A 148 3.99 -3.21 -8.13
C HIS A 148 3.49 -2.13 -9.09
N ILE A 149 3.69 -0.87 -8.70
CA ILE A 149 3.34 0.32 -9.47
C ILE A 149 4.63 0.95 -10.00
N LYS A 150 4.76 1.06 -11.32
CA LYS A 150 5.94 1.66 -11.95
C LYS A 150 6.10 3.12 -11.54
N ALA A 151 7.28 3.45 -10.98
CA ALA A 151 7.63 4.83 -10.65
C ALA A 151 7.96 5.65 -11.91
N ASN A 152 7.65 6.95 -11.88
CA ASN A 152 8.07 7.88 -12.91
C ASN A 152 9.54 8.31 -12.71
N ALA A 153 10.44 7.33 -12.67
CA ALA A 153 11.86 7.50 -12.35
C ALA A 153 12.74 7.17 -13.56
N ASN A 154 13.79 7.96 -13.75
CA ASN A 154 14.76 7.71 -14.82
C ASN A 154 15.70 6.55 -14.41
N THR A 155 15.62 5.43 -15.13
CA THR A 155 16.41 4.23 -14.85
C THR A 155 17.92 4.41 -15.03
N LYS A 156 18.37 5.43 -15.79
CA LYS A 156 19.79 5.74 -15.99
C LYS A 156 20.36 6.63 -14.89
N LYS A 157 19.52 7.37 -14.17
CA LYS A 157 19.92 8.25 -13.06
C LYS A 157 19.75 7.52 -11.75
N GLN A 158 20.78 6.80 -11.32
CA GLN A 158 20.76 5.97 -10.11
C GLN A 158 22.00 6.19 -9.24
N MET A 159 21.82 6.02 -7.93
CA MET A 159 22.89 6.03 -6.94
C MET A 159 22.83 4.76 -6.10
N LYS A 160 23.97 4.37 -5.53
CA LYS A 160 24.05 3.23 -4.61
C LYS A 160 24.18 3.75 -3.18
N GLU A 161 23.28 3.30 -2.33
CA GLU A 161 23.26 3.63 -0.91
C GLU A 161 23.41 2.36 -0.08
N GLN A 162 24.13 2.46 1.04
CA GLN A 162 24.21 1.37 2.00
C GLN A 162 23.18 1.59 3.10
N ILE A 163 22.21 0.68 3.20
CA ILE A 163 21.20 0.70 4.26
C ILE A 163 21.38 -0.49 5.20
N PRO A 164 20.99 -0.37 6.47
CA PRO A 164 20.96 -1.51 7.39
C PRO A 164 20.15 -2.67 6.82
N ALA A 165 20.63 -3.90 6.99
CA ALA A 165 19.86 -5.06 6.57
C ALA A 165 18.67 -5.29 7.54
N ALA A 166 17.46 -5.42 7.02
CA ALA A 166 16.24 -5.59 7.82
C ALA A 166 16.28 -6.81 8.77
N ALA A 167 17.09 -7.83 8.42
CA ALA A 167 17.30 -9.00 9.28
C ALA A 167 17.88 -8.67 10.68
N ARG A 168 18.43 -7.46 10.89
CA ARG A 168 18.91 -7.03 12.23
C ARG A 168 17.77 -6.69 13.18
N HIS A 169 16.66 -6.17 12.70
CA HIS A 169 15.54 -5.82 13.59
C HIS A 169 14.95 -7.09 14.21
N TYR A 170 14.64 -8.07 13.39
CA TYR A 170 14.14 -9.37 13.86
C TYR A 170 15.14 -10.13 14.75
N THR A 171 16.45 -10.06 14.42
CA THR A 171 17.49 -10.68 15.23
C THR A 171 17.58 -10.01 16.61
N LYS A 172 17.34 -8.70 16.69
CA LYS A 172 17.37 -7.96 17.95
C LYS A 172 16.17 -8.33 18.84
N GLU A 173 14.96 -8.33 18.30
CA GLU A 173 13.75 -8.76 19.03
C GLU A 173 13.87 -10.21 19.52
N LEU A 174 14.34 -11.12 18.65
CA LEU A 174 14.59 -12.51 19.02
C LEU A 174 15.65 -12.64 20.13
N MET A 175 16.70 -11.84 20.11
CA MET A 175 17.72 -11.83 21.15
C MET A 175 17.21 -11.28 22.46
N GLU A 176 16.33 -10.28 22.44
CA GLU A 176 15.64 -9.74 23.61
C GLU A 176 14.74 -10.81 24.25
N GLU A 177 13.92 -11.52 23.45
CA GLU A 177 13.09 -12.64 23.92
C GLU A 177 13.94 -13.79 24.50
N VAL A 178 15.01 -14.19 23.80
CA VAL A 178 15.93 -15.23 24.25
C VAL A 178 16.65 -14.83 25.53
N ASN A 179 17.05 -13.56 25.68
CA ASN A 179 17.70 -13.08 26.89
C ASN A 179 16.72 -13.02 28.06
N ALA A 180 15.48 -12.62 27.86
CA ALA A 180 14.43 -12.66 28.86
C ALA A 180 14.16 -14.10 29.36
N ASP A 181 14.08 -15.07 28.45
CA ASP A 181 13.94 -16.49 28.80
C ASP A 181 15.16 -17.02 29.56
N ARG A 182 16.37 -16.64 29.18
CA ARG A 182 17.61 -17.02 29.85
C ARG A 182 17.69 -16.47 31.27
N GLU A 183 17.30 -15.21 31.48
CA GLU A 183 17.24 -14.58 32.79
C GLU A 183 16.21 -15.28 33.70
N ALA A 184 15.03 -15.61 33.16
CA ALA A 184 14.00 -16.37 33.86
C ALA A 184 14.50 -17.75 34.34
N HIS A 185 15.47 -18.35 33.63
CA HIS A 185 16.11 -19.61 33.94
C HIS A 185 17.47 -19.47 34.65
N GLY A 186 17.80 -18.26 35.16
CA GLY A 186 19.03 -18.01 35.91
C GLY A 186 20.32 -18.09 35.07
N LYS A 187 20.23 -17.95 33.74
CA LYS A 187 21.36 -17.96 32.84
C LYS A 187 21.74 -16.53 32.47
N LYS A 188 23.03 -16.27 32.26
CA LYS A 188 23.51 -14.95 31.81
C LYS A 188 22.97 -14.62 30.41
N PRO A 189 22.51 -13.38 30.17
CA PRO A 189 22.12 -12.93 28.83
C PRO A 189 23.30 -13.03 27.85
N PHE A 190 22.99 -13.11 26.57
CA PHE A 190 24.01 -12.97 25.52
C PHE A 190 24.37 -11.50 25.34
N ASP A 191 25.69 -11.21 25.25
CA ASP A 191 26.16 -9.87 24.92
C ASP A 191 25.91 -9.56 23.44
N ASP A 192 25.51 -8.32 23.15
CA ASP A 192 25.13 -7.81 21.81
C ASP A 192 26.28 -7.91 20.77
N ASP A 193 27.54 -8.10 21.23
CA ASP A 193 28.74 -8.20 20.38
C ASP A 193 29.19 -9.63 20.05
N ASN A 194 28.54 -10.64 20.61
CA ASN A 194 28.92 -12.04 20.38
C ASN A 194 27.83 -12.78 19.59
N ASP A 195 28.07 -12.99 18.29
CA ASP A 195 27.41 -14.04 17.52
C ASP A 195 27.35 -15.36 18.33
N PRO A 196 26.21 -16.10 18.33
CA PRO A 196 26.13 -17.37 19.03
C PRO A 196 27.28 -18.26 18.58
N PRO A 197 27.95 -18.94 19.49
CA PRO A 197 29.15 -19.71 19.17
C PRO A 197 28.80 -20.85 18.20
N VAL A 198 29.09 -20.63 16.94
CA VAL A 198 29.14 -21.72 15.96
C VAL A 198 30.27 -22.64 16.40
N SER A 199 29.94 -23.83 16.91
CA SER A 199 30.91 -24.81 17.38
C SER A 199 32.07 -24.95 16.36
N PRO A 200 33.33 -24.93 16.82
CA PRO A 200 34.47 -24.90 15.93
C PRO A 200 34.75 -26.29 15.37
N LYS A 201 34.20 -26.60 14.20
CA LYS A 201 34.78 -27.65 13.35
C LYS A 201 36.06 -27.06 12.70
N LYS A 202 37.21 -27.37 13.29
CA LYS A 202 38.50 -27.08 12.71
C LYS A 202 38.60 -27.61 11.28
N ARG A 203 38.58 -26.69 10.30
CA ARG A 203 39.16 -26.91 8.96
C ARG A 203 40.10 -25.75 8.68
N LYS A 204 41.37 -26.09 8.58
CA LYS A 204 42.44 -25.22 8.07
C LYS A 204 42.14 -24.95 6.60
N ASP A 205 41.78 -23.74 6.27
CA ASP A 205 41.74 -23.27 4.88
C ASP A 205 42.00 -21.78 4.82
N ASN A 206 42.97 -21.42 4.01
CA ASN A 206 43.49 -20.07 3.79
C ASN A 206 42.51 -19.09 3.10
N THR A 207 41.24 -19.43 3.01
CA THR A 207 40.12 -18.59 2.52
C THR A 207 39.51 -17.70 3.59
N SER A 208 40.02 -17.74 4.83
CA SER A 208 39.40 -17.13 6.01
C SER A 208 39.39 -15.60 5.99
N LYS A 209 40.40 -14.94 5.42
CA LYS A 209 40.45 -13.45 5.41
C LYS A 209 39.42 -12.81 4.49
N LYS A 210 39.16 -13.41 3.34
CA LYS A 210 38.08 -12.93 2.43
C LYS A 210 36.68 -13.22 2.98
N LYS A 211 36.45 -14.34 3.69
CA LYS A 211 35.18 -14.68 4.35
C LYS A 211 34.93 -13.80 5.58
N LEU A 212 35.98 -13.47 6.37
CA LEU A 212 35.85 -12.55 7.52
C LEU A 212 35.53 -11.12 7.08
N ALA A 213 36.16 -10.64 5.99
CA ALA A 213 35.89 -9.34 5.40
C ALA A 213 34.47 -9.27 4.80
N ARG A 214 33.97 -10.41 4.33
CA ARG A 214 32.57 -10.54 3.84
C ARG A 214 31.56 -10.56 5.00
N ARG A 215 31.89 -11.16 6.16
CA ARG A 215 31.06 -11.17 7.37
C ARG A 215 30.96 -9.81 8.05
N LYS A 216 32.04 -9.01 8.09
CA LYS A 216 32.00 -7.63 8.63
C LYS A 216 31.16 -6.67 7.79
N LYS A 217 30.83 -7.01 6.52
CA LYS A 217 29.89 -6.26 5.67
C LYS A 217 28.43 -6.71 5.80
N GLN A 218 28.12 -7.68 6.64
CA GLN A 218 26.80 -8.33 6.73
C GLN A 218 25.72 -7.50 7.45
N GLY A 219 26.07 -6.33 8.01
CA GLY A 219 25.07 -5.44 8.64
C GLY A 219 24.45 -4.41 7.70
N PHE A 220 24.95 -4.28 6.47
CA PHE A 220 24.44 -3.32 5.50
C PHE A 220 24.27 -3.99 4.14
N ARG A 221 23.16 -3.67 3.48
CA ARG A 221 22.93 -4.03 2.09
C ARG A 221 23.05 -2.79 1.20
N THR A 222 23.62 -2.95 0.01
CA THR A 222 23.66 -1.88 -0.98
C THR A 222 22.35 -1.87 -1.75
N VAL A 223 21.63 -0.76 -1.69
CA VAL A 223 20.38 -0.54 -2.44
C VAL A 223 20.69 0.45 -3.57
N THR A 224 20.05 0.24 -4.70
CA THR A 224 20.06 1.19 -5.80
C THR A 224 18.83 2.07 -5.69
N LYS A 225 19.04 3.38 -5.53
CA LYS A 225 17.98 4.39 -5.50
C LYS A 225 17.99 5.23 -6.78
N SER A 226 16.84 5.74 -7.18
CA SER A 226 16.75 6.75 -8.22
C SER A 226 17.12 8.11 -7.66
N THR A 227 17.80 8.94 -8.46
CA THR A 227 18.06 10.34 -8.10
C THR A 227 16.94 11.28 -8.53
N THR A 228 16.03 10.81 -9.38
CA THR A 228 14.84 11.58 -9.84
C THR A 228 13.61 11.32 -9.00
N ASP A 229 13.56 10.20 -8.30
CA ASP A 229 12.51 9.78 -7.39
C ASP A 229 13.16 8.93 -6.27
N PRO A 230 13.66 9.56 -5.19
CA PRO A 230 14.43 8.88 -4.14
C PRO A 230 13.62 7.88 -3.31
N ASP A 231 12.30 8.06 -3.27
CA ASP A 231 11.39 7.25 -2.43
C ASP A 231 11.02 5.93 -3.09
N CYS A 232 11.20 5.81 -4.41
CA CYS A 232 10.94 4.55 -5.10
C CYS A 232 12.06 3.52 -4.88
N GLY A 233 11.72 2.23 -5.03
CA GLY A 233 12.66 1.11 -4.95
C GLY A 233 12.96 0.48 -6.31
N LEU A 234 14.16 -0.11 -6.46
CA LEU A 234 14.48 -0.90 -7.65
C LEU A 234 13.87 -2.30 -7.54
N PHE A 235 12.78 -2.51 -8.23
CA PHE A 235 12.14 -3.82 -8.37
C PHE A 235 12.85 -4.68 -9.42
N VAL A 236 13.14 -5.93 -9.07
CA VAL A 236 13.78 -6.90 -9.95
C VAL A 236 12.99 -8.21 -9.93
N LYS A 237 12.41 -8.60 -11.07
CA LYS A 237 11.72 -9.88 -11.24
C LYS A 237 12.37 -10.68 -12.37
N GLY A 238 13.04 -11.77 -12.00
CA GLY A 238 13.82 -12.58 -12.94
C GLY A 238 15.00 -11.81 -13.53
N GLU A 239 15.51 -12.27 -14.67
CA GLU A 239 16.68 -11.68 -15.32
C GLU A 239 16.38 -10.44 -16.18
N HIS A 240 15.12 -10.29 -16.61
CA HIS A 240 14.76 -9.32 -17.65
C HIS A 240 13.95 -8.10 -17.15
N LYS A 241 13.28 -8.17 -15.99
CA LYS A 241 12.45 -7.07 -15.52
C LYS A 241 13.13 -6.32 -14.38
N ARG A 242 13.74 -5.17 -14.71
CA ARG A 242 14.32 -4.23 -13.73
C ARG A 242 13.72 -2.86 -13.94
N GLN A 243 13.02 -2.34 -12.93
CA GLN A 243 12.38 -1.02 -13.02
C GLN A 243 12.32 -0.39 -11.63
N PHE A 244 12.33 0.93 -11.57
CA PHE A 244 11.95 1.63 -10.35
C PHE A 244 10.43 1.54 -10.17
N ALA A 245 10.01 1.17 -8.98
CA ALA A 245 8.61 0.94 -8.65
C ALA A 245 8.34 1.23 -7.18
N TYR A 246 7.08 1.45 -6.88
CA TYR A 246 6.47 1.30 -5.57
C TYR A 246 5.74 -0.04 -5.51
N GLU A 247 5.48 -0.52 -4.32
CA GLU A 247 4.62 -1.66 -4.08
C GLU A 247 3.47 -1.24 -3.18
N ALA A 248 2.25 -1.43 -3.67
CA ALA A 248 1.04 -1.23 -2.90
C ALA A 248 0.60 -2.57 -2.31
N HIS A 249 0.70 -2.70 -1.00
CA HIS A 249 0.21 -3.85 -0.25
C HIS A 249 -1.23 -3.55 0.13
N THR A 250 -2.15 -4.25 -0.49
CA THR A 250 -3.58 -3.99 -0.39
C THR A 250 -4.28 -5.13 0.32
N ALA A 251 -5.11 -4.80 1.28
CA ALA A 251 -6.00 -5.71 1.96
C ALA A 251 -7.42 -5.53 1.44
N CYS A 252 -8.05 -6.59 0.96
CA CYS A 252 -9.41 -6.57 0.42
C CYS A 252 -10.31 -7.55 1.18
N ASP A 253 -11.61 -7.28 1.20
CA ASP A 253 -12.59 -8.26 1.65
C ASP A 253 -12.93 -9.29 0.54
N LYS A 254 -13.78 -10.27 0.83
CA LYS A 254 -14.22 -11.29 -0.13
C LYS A 254 -15.00 -10.73 -1.32
N ASN A 255 -15.54 -9.53 -1.22
CA ASN A 255 -16.31 -8.86 -2.26
C ASN A 255 -15.42 -7.97 -3.15
N GLY A 256 -14.12 -7.87 -2.81
CA GLY A 256 -13.14 -7.07 -3.53
C GLY A 256 -13.08 -5.60 -3.10
N PHE A 257 -13.75 -5.22 -2.02
CA PHE A 257 -13.58 -3.89 -1.44
C PHE A 257 -12.22 -3.78 -0.76
N VAL A 258 -11.46 -2.75 -1.13
CA VAL A 258 -10.19 -2.43 -0.50
C VAL A 258 -10.48 -1.90 0.91
N LEU A 259 -9.92 -2.54 1.92
CA LEU A 259 -10.06 -2.17 3.33
C LEU A 259 -8.91 -1.28 3.80
N GLU A 260 -7.70 -1.55 3.29
CA GLU A 260 -6.50 -0.82 3.63
C GLU A 260 -5.46 -0.95 2.52
N THR A 261 -4.59 0.04 2.38
CA THR A 261 -3.46 0.00 1.46
C THR A 261 -2.25 0.69 2.09
N VAL A 262 -1.11 0.00 2.08
CA VAL A 262 0.18 0.56 2.49
C VAL A 262 1.11 0.56 1.29
N VAL A 263 1.76 1.69 1.03
CA VAL A 263 2.68 1.84 -0.09
C VAL A 263 4.12 1.83 0.40
N THR A 264 4.92 0.94 -0.14
CA THR A 264 6.35 0.84 0.16
C THR A 264 7.22 1.02 -1.08
N PRO A 265 8.52 1.32 -0.94
CA PRO A 265 9.44 1.21 -2.05
C PRO A 265 9.44 -0.21 -2.62
N GLY A 266 9.40 -0.37 -3.95
CA GLY A 266 9.24 -1.68 -4.61
C GLY A 266 10.38 -2.68 -4.46
N ASN A 267 11.34 -2.42 -3.59
CA ASN A 267 12.41 -3.32 -3.17
C ASN A 267 12.25 -3.79 -1.70
N VAL A 268 11.17 -3.41 -1.04
CA VAL A 268 10.77 -3.92 0.27
C VAL A 268 10.10 -5.28 0.05
N HIS A 269 10.38 -6.24 0.91
CA HIS A 269 9.77 -7.57 0.80
C HIS A 269 8.38 -7.56 1.44
N ASP A 270 7.42 -8.24 0.83
CA ASP A 270 6.01 -8.30 1.26
C ASP A 270 5.83 -8.61 2.75
N SER A 271 6.65 -9.54 3.27
CA SER A 271 6.62 -9.91 4.69
C SER A 271 7.01 -8.78 5.65
N VAL A 272 7.70 -7.73 5.18
CA VAL A 272 8.05 -6.57 6.02
C VAL A 272 6.89 -5.59 6.11
N ALA A 273 6.15 -5.41 5.02
CA ALA A 273 4.98 -4.53 4.97
C ALA A 273 3.76 -5.14 5.67
N PHE A 274 3.75 -6.46 5.88
CA PHE A 274 2.62 -7.18 6.46
C PHE A 274 2.18 -6.60 7.80
N ASP A 275 3.11 -6.31 8.69
CA ASP A 275 2.81 -5.88 10.06
C ASP A 275 2.02 -4.57 10.09
N GLU A 276 2.33 -3.65 9.18
CA GLU A 276 1.63 -2.38 9.05
C GLU A 276 0.24 -2.56 8.46
N VAL A 277 0.13 -3.28 7.32
CA VAL A 277 -1.17 -3.55 6.68
C VAL A 277 -2.10 -4.31 7.61
N TYR A 278 -1.58 -5.38 8.22
CA TYR A 278 -2.34 -6.22 9.13
C TYR A 278 -2.78 -5.46 10.38
N GLY A 279 -1.90 -4.65 10.95
CA GLY A 279 -2.19 -3.82 12.12
C GLY A 279 -3.34 -2.85 11.84
N LYS A 280 -3.23 -2.04 10.77
CA LYS A 280 -4.27 -1.09 10.36
C LYS A 280 -5.61 -1.78 10.07
N VAL A 281 -5.58 -2.91 9.36
CA VAL A 281 -6.81 -3.67 9.03
C VAL A 281 -7.48 -4.20 10.29
N THR A 282 -6.72 -4.79 11.22
CA THR A 282 -7.30 -5.39 12.43
C THR A 282 -7.75 -4.36 13.46
N GLU A 283 -7.16 -3.17 13.46
CA GLU A 283 -7.59 -2.02 14.24
C GLU A 283 -8.93 -1.48 13.74
N ASN A 284 -9.05 -1.28 12.42
CA ASN A 284 -10.25 -0.74 11.79
C ASN A 284 -11.38 -1.78 11.69
N PHE A 285 -11.05 -3.07 11.57
CA PHE A 285 -11.99 -4.18 11.42
C PHE A 285 -11.70 -5.31 12.42
N PRO A 286 -12.02 -5.16 13.71
CA PRO A 286 -11.77 -6.17 14.74
C PRO A 286 -12.44 -7.52 14.48
N GLN A 287 -13.49 -7.55 13.65
CA GLN A 287 -14.23 -8.75 13.25
C GLN A 287 -13.50 -9.65 12.25
N VAL A 288 -12.28 -9.32 11.84
CA VAL A 288 -11.46 -10.18 10.97
C VAL A 288 -11.12 -11.48 11.71
N GLU A 289 -11.53 -12.60 11.13
CA GLU A 289 -11.30 -13.96 11.66
C GLU A 289 -10.18 -14.67 10.89
N ALA A 290 -10.05 -14.37 9.59
CA ALA A 290 -9.11 -15.05 8.71
C ALA A 290 -8.34 -14.07 7.81
N VAL A 291 -7.05 -14.33 7.63
CA VAL A 291 -6.17 -13.62 6.71
C VAL A 291 -5.70 -14.58 5.63
N VAL A 292 -5.91 -14.23 4.38
CA VAL A 292 -5.48 -14.98 3.20
C VAL A 292 -4.38 -14.20 2.51
N ALA A 293 -3.23 -14.83 2.33
CA ALA A 293 -2.08 -14.18 1.69
C ALA A 293 -1.31 -15.19 0.81
N ASP A 294 -0.44 -14.68 -0.05
CA ASP A 294 0.38 -15.53 -0.90
C ASP A 294 1.52 -16.21 -0.11
N ALA A 295 2.30 -17.06 -0.77
CA ALA A 295 3.39 -17.80 -0.13
C ALA A 295 4.59 -16.91 0.29
N ALA A 296 4.69 -15.66 -0.19
CA ALA A 296 5.73 -14.72 0.20
C ALA A 296 5.54 -14.23 1.64
N TYR A 297 4.28 -14.15 2.08
CA TYR A 297 3.92 -13.78 3.45
C TYR A 297 4.08 -14.93 4.47
N LYS A 298 4.33 -16.17 4.03
CA LYS A 298 4.50 -17.31 4.93
C LYS A 298 5.86 -17.27 5.62
N THR A 299 5.96 -16.51 6.70
CA THR A 299 7.12 -16.47 7.60
C THR A 299 6.74 -16.90 9.00
N PRO A 300 7.67 -17.42 9.82
CA PRO A 300 7.39 -17.80 11.22
C PRO A 300 6.82 -16.64 12.03
N HIS A 301 7.33 -15.43 11.84
CA HIS A 301 6.87 -14.21 12.49
C HIS A 301 5.38 -13.95 12.18
N ILE A 302 5.01 -13.91 10.91
CA ILE A 302 3.63 -13.65 10.48
C ILE A 302 2.69 -14.75 10.99
N CYS A 303 3.11 -16.02 10.87
CA CYS A 303 2.31 -17.14 11.37
C CYS A 303 2.05 -17.03 12.88
N LYS A 304 3.09 -16.71 13.66
CA LYS A 304 2.98 -16.51 15.12
C LYS A 304 2.05 -15.33 15.43
N LYS A 305 2.27 -14.17 14.83
CA LYS A 305 1.49 -12.96 15.09
C LYS A 305 -0.01 -13.17 14.86
N VAL A 306 -0.38 -13.73 13.71
CA VAL A 306 -1.79 -13.98 13.37
C VAL A 306 -2.40 -15.03 14.31
N PHE A 307 -1.63 -16.05 14.67
CA PHE A 307 -2.07 -17.09 15.61
C PHE A 307 -2.25 -16.55 17.04
N ASP A 308 -1.31 -15.74 17.53
CA ASP A 308 -1.37 -15.14 18.87
C ASP A 308 -2.57 -14.18 19.00
N ASP A 309 -2.96 -13.53 17.89
CA ASP A 309 -4.19 -12.72 17.80
C ASP A 309 -5.48 -13.57 17.72
N GLY A 310 -5.39 -14.89 17.78
CA GLY A 310 -6.54 -15.81 17.70
C GLY A 310 -7.18 -15.90 16.32
N ARG A 311 -6.45 -15.52 15.26
CA ARG A 311 -6.95 -15.52 13.87
C ARG A 311 -6.33 -16.65 13.05
N VAL A 312 -6.95 -16.94 11.90
CA VAL A 312 -6.47 -17.99 10.99
C VAL A 312 -5.68 -17.38 9.84
N LEU A 313 -4.45 -17.85 9.62
CA LEU A 313 -3.66 -17.51 8.44
C LEU A 313 -3.80 -18.61 7.38
N SER A 314 -4.33 -18.27 6.21
CA SER A 314 -4.39 -19.13 5.04
C SER A 314 -3.38 -18.68 3.99
N THR A 315 -2.39 -19.53 3.68
CA THR A 315 -1.39 -19.24 2.65
C THR A 315 -1.27 -20.41 1.67
N ALA A 316 -0.82 -20.09 0.46
CA ALA A 316 -0.52 -21.14 -0.51
C ALA A 316 0.52 -22.13 0.05
N TYR A 317 0.36 -23.42 -0.31
CA TYR A 317 1.32 -24.44 0.11
C TYR A 317 2.71 -24.17 -0.47
N LYS A 318 3.70 -24.08 0.41
CA LYS A 318 5.11 -23.99 0.03
C LYS A 318 5.80 -25.28 0.45
N ARG A 319 6.39 -25.98 -0.52
CA ARG A 319 7.16 -27.20 -0.22
C ARG A 319 8.30 -26.85 0.75
N PRO A 320 8.44 -27.56 1.88
CA PRO A 320 9.55 -27.36 2.79
C PRO A 320 10.89 -27.53 2.05
N GLN A 321 11.79 -26.58 2.28
CA GLN A 321 13.14 -26.68 1.74
C GLN A 321 13.99 -27.45 2.75
N THR A 322 14.50 -28.61 2.35
CA THR A 322 15.49 -29.34 3.11
C THR A 322 16.86 -28.69 2.96
N MET A 323 17.56 -28.47 4.05
CA MET A 323 18.97 -28.08 4.00
C MET A 323 19.79 -29.18 3.32
N LYS A 324 20.77 -28.81 2.48
CA LYS A 324 21.62 -29.75 1.72
C LYS A 324 22.26 -30.87 2.56
N ASN A 325 22.41 -30.70 3.88
CA ASN A 325 22.99 -31.65 4.83
C ASN A 325 22.10 -31.81 6.09
N GLY A 326 20.81 -31.49 6.02
CA GLY A 326 19.87 -31.65 7.14
C GLY A 326 19.03 -32.91 6.97
N HIS A 327 18.47 -33.35 8.07
CA HIS A 327 17.46 -34.41 8.04
C HIS A 327 16.18 -33.90 7.41
N GLU A 328 15.43 -34.80 6.78
CA GLU A 328 14.11 -34.49 6.21
C GLU A 328 13.15 -34.18 7.36
N TRP A 329 12.25 -33.15 7.18
CA TRP A 329 11.41 -32.61 8.24
C TRP A 329 10.55 -33.67 8.95
N TRP A 330 10.11 -34.73 8.26
CA TRP A 330 9.33 -35.82 8.82
C TRP A 330 10.12 -36.78 9.72
N LYS A 331 11.43 -36.64 9.79
CA LYS A 331 12.30 -37.40 10.68
C LYS A 331 12.41 -36.77 12.07
N TYR A 332 11.99 -35.50 12.19
CA TYR A 332 11.94 -34.83 13.49
C TYR A 332 10.67 -35.24 14.20
N VAL A 333 10.80 -35.65 15.46
CA VAL A 333 9.68 -36.02 16.33
C VAL A 333 9.42 -34.87 17.29
N TYR A 334 8.18 -34.38 17.33
CA TYR A 334 7.79 -33.41 18.35
C TYR A 334 7.38 -34.15 19.62
N ASP A 335 8.01 -33.79 20.73
CA ASP A 335 7.70 -34.30 22.08
C ASP A 335 6.83 -33.26 22.79
N GLU A 336 5.54 -33.58 22.95
CA GLU A 336 4.58 -32.69 23.58
C GLU A 336 4.85 -32.48 25.08
N PHE A 337 5.43 -33.50 25.77
CA PHE A 337 5.70 -33.42 27.18
C PHE A 337 6.82 -32.44 27.50
N TYR A 338 7.89 -32.47 26.76
CA TYR A 338 9.02 -31.58 26.93
C TYR A 338 8.93 -30.32 26.04
N ASN A 339 7.88 -30.17 25.24
CA ASN A 339 7.68 -29.09 24.28
C ASN A 339 8.94 -28.84 23.41
N CYS A 340 9.50 -29.91 22.88
CA CYS A 340 10.72 -29.84 22.10
C CYS A 340 10.64 -30.70 20.83
N VAL A 341 11.53 -30.41 19.88
CA VAL A 341 11.68 -31.20 18.65
C VAL A 341 12.93 -32.04 18.76
N ILE A 342 12.76 -33.35 18.72
CA ILE A 342 13.86 -34.34 18.78
C ILE A 342 14.46 -34.44 17.38
N CYS A 343 15.78 -34.19 17.28
CA CYS A 343 16.55 -34.35 16.06
C CYS A 343 16.89 -35.84 15.85
N PRO A 344 16.67 -36.41 14.66
CA PRO A 344 17.03 -37.78 14.34
C PRO A 344 18.50 -38.07 14.47
#